data_379f330be2ad96adeb7db121fb65c59d
#
_entry.id   379f330be2ad96adeb7db121fb65c59d
#
_cell.length_a   1.000
_cell.length_b   1.000
_cell.length_c   1.000
_cell.angle_alpha   90.00
_cell.angle_beta   90.00
_cell.angle_gamma   90.00
#
_symmetry.space_group_name_H-M   'P 1'
#
loop_
_entity.id
_entity.type
_entity.pdbx_description
1 polymer ?
#
loop_
_entity_poly.entity_id
_entity_poly.type
_entity_poly.pdbx_seq_one_letter_code
_entity_poly.pdbx_strand_id
1 'polypeptide(L)'
;MKKRRALLGPQELQIMKVVWDRGRVTVRDVYQALLERRQVAYTTVMTMMNILEQKGFLRKSAGDDRAFVYEPARSRKTVMRAMVNDFLDRVFGGSANPLMVHLLEEEHLTAKDLDDLRKSIKRKSSSS
;
A
#
# COMPACT_ATOMS: atom_id res chain seq x y z
N MET A 1 3.88 -13.88 22.74
CA MET A 1 2.86 -13.40 21.84
C MET A 1 3.44 -12.72 20.63
N LYS A 2 2.87 -12.97 19.53
CA LYS A 2 3.34 -12.38 18.32
C LYS A 2 2.95 -10.91 18.23
N LYS A 3 3.91 -10.05 18.05
CA LYS A 3 3.66 -8.65 17.92
C LYS A 3 3.13 -8.33 16.52
N ARG A 4 2.02 -7.64 16.46
CA ARG A 4 1.47 -7.24 15.17
C ARG A 4 2.37 -6.19 14.55
N ARG A 5 2.72 -6.37 13.31
CA ARG A 5 3.50 -5.38 12.62
C ARG A 5 2.70 -4.11 12.42
N ALA A 6 3.39 -2.99 12.47
CA ALA A 6 2.75 -1.74 12.13
C ALA A 6 2.35 -1.78 10.65
N LEU A 7 1.07 -1.63 10.40
CA LEU A 7 0.55 -1.59 9.05
C LEU A 7 0.03 -0.19 8.77
N LEU A 8 -0.20 0.07 7.50
CA LEU A 8 -0.67 1.38 7.07
C LEU A 8 -2.15 1.52 7.32
N GLY A 9 -2.54 2.65 7.92
CA GLY A 9 -3.94 3.05 7.93
C GLY A 9 -4.36 3.53 6.55
N PRO A 10 -5.67 3.79 6.36
CA PRO A 10 -6.16 4.21 5.04
C PRO A 10 -5.51 5.47 4.53
N GLN A 11 -5.34 6.47 5.37
CA GLN A 11 -4.73 7.73 4.95
C GLN A 11 -3.24 7.57 4.70
N GLU A 12 -2.57 6.79 5.53
CA GLU A 12 -1.15 6.51 5.34
C GLU A 12 -0.92 5.79 4.01
N LEU A 13 -1.80 4.87 3.67
CA LEU A 13 -1.69 4.16 2.41
C LEU A 13 -1.83 5.11 1.21
N GLN A 14 -2.73 6.09 1.31
CA GLN A 14 -2.87 7.07 0.24
C GLN A 14 -1.58 7.85 0.03
N ILE A 15 -0.92 8.21 1.12
CA ILE A 15 0.36 8.91 1.03
C ILE A 15 1.40 7.99 0.38
N MET A 16 1.49 6.76 0.83
CA MET A 16 2.47 5.84 0.27
C MET A 16 2.24 5.57 -1.21
N LYS A 17 0.98 5.55 -1.65
CA LYS A 17 0.70 5.37 -3.07
C LYS A 17 1.29 6.50 -3.91
N VAL A 18 1.22 7.73 -3.41
CA VAL A 18 1.84 8.86 -4.09
C VAL A 18 3.36 8.69 -4.13
N VAL A 19 3.94 8.30 -2.99
CA VAL A 19 5.39 8.16 -2.90
C VAL A 19 5.89 7.04 -3.81
N TRP A 20 5.23 5.89 -3.80
CA TRP A 20 5.61 4.80 -4.69
C TRP A 20 5.50 5.19 -6.15
N ASP A 21 4.48 5.96 -6.49
CA ASP A 21 4.25 6.36 -7.86
C ASP A 21 5.32 7.34 -8.36
N ARG A 22 5.74 8.25 -7.50
CA ARG A 22 6.68 9.31 -7.89
C ARG A 22 8.13 9.01 -7.52
N GLY A 23 8.35 8.18 -6.53
CA GLY A 23 9.68 7.75 -6.12
C GLY A 23 10.36 8.67 -5.13
N ARG A 24 10.34 9.96 -5.36
CA ARG A 24 11.03 10.93 -4.51
C ARG A 24 10.15 12.17 -4.41
N VAL A 25 9.77 12.53 -3.20
CA VAL A 25 8.78 13.60 -3.00
C VAL A 25 9.13 14.46 -1.81
N THR A 26 8.59 15.68 -1.83
CA THR A 26 8.55 16.54 -0.64
C THR A 26 7.16 16.43 -0.03
N VAL A 27 7.01 16.98 1.18
CA VAL A 27 5.68 17.04 1.80
C VAL A 27 4.72 17.81 0.91
N ARG A 28 5.20 18.90 0.30
CA ARG A 28 4.35 19.70 -0.57
C ARG A 28 3.84 18.90 -1.77
N ASP A 29 4.70 18.07 -2.35
CA ASP A 29 4.31 17.24 -3.49
C ASP A 29 3.15 16.33 -3.11
N VAL A 30 3.25 15.68 -1.95
CA VAL A 30 2.21 14.79 -1.48
C VAL A 30 0.94 15.56 -1.15
N TYR A 31 1.10 16.69 -0.47
CA TYR A 31 -0.02 17.53 -0.11
C TYR A 31 -0.83 17.93 -1.34
N GLN A 32 -0.15 18.41 -2.38
CA GLN A 32 -0.82 18.83 -3.59
C GLN A 32 -1.51 17.67 -4.31
N ALA A 33 -0.87 16.51 -4.32
CA ALA A 33 -1.49 15.33 -4.93
C ALA A 33 -2.76 14.92 -4.20
N LEU A 34 -2.75 14.98 -2.86
CA LEU A 34 -3.93 14.61 -2.09
C LEU A 34 -5.05 15.62 -2.21
N LEU A 35 -4.72 16.90 -2.37
CA LEU A 35 -5.72 17.94 -2.52
C LEU A 35 -6.61 17.74 -3.74
N GLU A 36 -6.11 17.03 -4.75
CA GLU A 36 -6.90 16.74 -5.93
C GLU A 36 -8.07 15.82 -5.64
N ARG A 37 -8.04 15.12 -4.51
CA ARG A 37 -9.06 14.13 -4.19
C ARG A 37 -9.90 14.51 -3.00
N ARG A 38 -9.34 15.25 -2.05
CA ARG A 38 -10.05 15.60 -0.84
C ARG A 38 -9.35 16.74 -0.15
N GLN A 39 -10.04 17.36 0.78
CA GLN A 39 -9.43 18.39 1.60
C GLN A 39 -8.55 17.75 2.66
N VAL A 40 -7.35 18.29 2.80
CA VAL A 40 -6.41 17.83 3.80
C VAL A 40 -5.52 19.01 4.18
N ALA A 41 -5.13 19.09 5.45
CA ALA A 41 -4.25 20.15 5.90
C ALA A 41 -2.80 19.79 5.65
N TYR A 42 -2.00 20.78 5.30
CA TYR A 42 -0.57 20.57 5.07
C TYR A 42 0.11 19.97 6.29
N THR A 43 -0.22 20.49 7.47
CA THR A 43 0.38 19.99 8.72
C THR A 43 0.01 18.54 8.98
N THR A 44 -1.19 18.14 8.61
CA THR A 44 -1.60 16.74 8.74
C THR A 44 -0.73 15.84 7.87
N VAL A 45 -0.51 16.24 6.62
CA VAL A 45 0.34 15.47 5.71
C VAL A 45 1.76 15.38 6.26
N MET A 46 2.29 16.51 6.74
CA MET A 46 3.63 16.53 7.31
C MET A 46 3.77 15.59 8.50
N THR A 47 2.80 15.65 9.40
CA THR A 47 2.81 14.78 10.58
C THR A 47 2.76 13.31 10.18
N MET A 48 1.89 12.99 9.23
CA MET A 48 1.75 11.60 8.80
C MET A 48 2.99 11.09 8.09
N MET A 49 3.65 11.94 7.30
CA MET A 49 4.88 11.52 6.64
C MET A 49 6.00 11.31 7.64
N ASN A 50 6.06 12.12 8.70
CA ASN A 50 7.02 11.88 9.76
C ASN A 50 6.75 10.57 10.50
N ILE A 51 5.48 10.26 10.72
CA ILE A 51 5.10 9.00 11.34
C ILE A 51 5.51 7.84 10.44
N LEU A 52 5.29 7.95 9.14
CA LEU A 52 5.68 6.91 8.19
C LEU A 52 7.18 6.69 8.18
N GLU A 53 7.93 7.77 8.33
CA GLU A 53 9.38 7.67 8.40
C GLU A 53 9.80 6.93 9.68
N GLN A 54 9.18 7.25 10.81
CA GLN A 54 9.46 6.59 12.07
C GLN A 54 9.09 5.11 12.05
N LYS A 55 8.02 4.78 11.35
CA LYS A 55 7.59 3.39 11.22
C LYS A 55 8.46 2.59 10.24
N GLY A 56 9.34 3.26 9.51
CA GLY A 56 10.22 2.59 8.57
C GLY A 56 9.67 2.40 7.19
N PHE A 57 8.60 3.09 6.83
CA PHE A 57 8.06 3.04 5.47
C PHE A 57 8.69 4.06 4.54
N LEU A 58 9.19 5.15 5.09
CA LEU A 58 9.82 6.21 4.31
C LEU A 58 11.22 6.47 4.81
N ARG A 59 12.08 6.86 3.90
CA ARG A 59 13.41 7.39 4.22
C ARG A 59 13.40 8.88 3.94
N LYS A 60 13.98 9.63 4.84
CA LYS A 60 14.00 11.08 4.77
C LYS A 60 15.44 11.55 4.59
N SER A 61 15.64 12.48 3.68
CA SER A 61 16.96 13.06 3.48
C SER A 61 16.81 14.54 3.14
N ALA A 62 17.94 15.25 3.18
CA ALA A 62 17.93 16.67 2.83
C ALA A 62 17.84 16.82 1.33
N GLY A 63 16.98 17.75 0.89
CA GLY A 63 16.88 18.10 -0.50
C GLY A 63 17.71 19.32 -0.82
N ASP A 64 17.63 19.76 -2.06
CA ASP A 64 18.43 20.87 -2.55
C ASP A 64 18.04 22.21 -1.93
N ASP A 65 16.78 22.41 -1.64
CA ASP A 65 16.26 23.71 -1.17
C ASP A 65 15.90 23.70 0.30
N ARG A 66 16.67 22.99 1.11
CA ARG A 66 16.42 22.87 2.54
C ARG A 66 15.15 22.09 2.88
N ALA A 67 14.36 21.77 1.87
CA ALA A 67 13.20 20.92 2.10
C ALA A 67 13.65 19.48 2.22
N PHE A 68 13.01 18.74 3.10
CA PHE A 68 13.28 17.31 3.18
C PHE A 68 12.63 16.59 2.02
N VAL A 69 13.30 15.56 1.53
CA VAL A 69 12.71 14.68 0.53
C VAL A 69 12.55 13.31 1.13
N TYR A 70 11.51 12.63 0.68
CA TYR A 70 11.14 11.32 1.19
C TYR A 70 11.14 10.33 0.04
N GLU A 71 11.59 9.13 0.34
CA GLU A 71 11.60 8.02 -0.61
C GLU A 71 11.04 6.79 0.06
N PRO A 72 10.49 5.83 -0.71
CA PRO A 72 10.00 4.60 -0.08
C PRO A 72 11.16 3.81 0.50
N ALA A 73 11.04 3.42 1.77
CA ALA A 73 11.99 2.51 2.39
C ALA A 73 11.58 1.06 2.19
N ARG A 74 10.34 0.83 1.82
CA ARG A 74 9.81 -0.50 1.54
C ARG A 74 9.04 -0.46 0.23
N SER A 75 9.19 -1.49 -0.57
CA SER A 75 8.54 -1.53 -1.87
C SER A 75 7.03 -1.70 -1.73
N ARG A 76 6.32 -1.23 -2.75
CA ARG A 76 4.87 -1.42 -2.80
C ARG A 76 4.51 -2.90 -2.68
N LYS A 77 5.22 -3.75 -3.40
CA LYS A 77 4.93 -5.18 -3.41
C LYS A 77 5.06 -5.79 -2.01
N THR A 78 6.12 -5.43 -1.30
CA THR A 78 6.35 -5.94 0.04
C THR A 78 5.24 -5.52 1.00
N VAL A 79 4.86 -4.24 0.94
CA VAL A 79 3.83 -3.71 1.82
C VAL A 79 2.47 -4.31 1.48
N MET A 80 2.14 -4.41 0.20
CA MET A 80 0.86 -4.98 -0.22
C MET A 80 0.75 -6.44 0.20
N ARG A 81 1.84 -7.20 0.06
CA ARG A 81 1.84 -8.60 0.49
C ARG A 81 1.53 -8.71 1.99
N ALA A 82 2.19 -7.87 2.79
CA ALA A 82 1.96 -7.91 4.23
C ALA A 82 0.53 -7.54 4.59
N MET A 83 -0.03 -6.53 3.90
CA MET A 83 -1.39 -6.11 4.17
C MET A 83 -2.41 -7.17 3.77
N VAL A 84 -2.20 -7.82 2.62
CA VAL A 84 -3.09 -8.89 2.18
C VAL A 84 -3.04 -10.05 3.15
N ASN A 85 -1.85 -10.44 3.57
CA ASN A 85 -1.71 -11.56 4.51
C ASN A 85 -2.37 -11.24 5.84
N ASP A 86 -2.19 -10.03 6.33
CA ASP A 86 -2.83 -9.62 7.58
C ASP A 86 -4.35 -9.65 7.46
N PHE A 87 -4.87 -9.15 6.35
CA PHE A 87 -6.30 -9.15 6.09
C PHE A 87 -6.86 -10.58 6.06
N LEU A 88 -6.18 -11.47 5.35
CA LEU A 88 -6.61 -12.87 5.28
C LEU A 88 -6.62 -13.52 6.65
N ASP A 89 -5.60 -13.25 7.44
CA ASP A 89 -5.53 -13.83 8.79
C ASP A 89 -6.66 -13.33 9.67
N ARG A 90 -6.91 -12.05 9.65
CA ARG A 90 -7.90 -11.45 10.55
C ARG A 90 -9.34 -11.72 10.12
N VAL A 91 -9.59 -11.71 8.81
CA VAL A 91 -10.95 -11.75 8.31
C VAL A 91 -11.35 -13.16 7.84
N PHE A 92 -10.41 -13.89 7.26
CA PHE A 92 -10.72 -15.17 6.60
C PHE A 92 -9.91 -16.33 7.16
N GLY A 93 -9.40 -16.19 8.39
CA GLY A 93 -8.71 -17.30 9.04
C GLY A 93 -7.47 -17.79 8.32
N GLY A 94 -6.85 -16.92 7.53
CA GLY A 94 -5.63 -17.24 6.83
C GLY A 94 -5.80 -17.95 5.50
N SER A 95 -7.05 -18.16 5.07
CA SER A 95 -7.33 -18.89 3.83
C SER A 95 -7.87 -17.96 2.77
N ALA A 96 -7.32 -18.07 1.57
CA ALA A 96 -7.77 -17.25 0.45
C ALA A 96 -9.09 -17.75 -0.14
N ASN A 97 -9.40 -19.02 0.01
CA ASN A 97 -10.58 -19.60 -0.62
C ASN A 97 -11.88 -18.93 -0.19
N PRO A 98 -12.15 -18.71 1.09
CA PRO A 98 -13.37 -18.00 1.49
C PRO A 98 -13.44 -16.59 0.92
N LEU A 99 -12.29 -15.92 0.81
CA LEU A 99 -12.27 -14.59 0.19
C LEU A 99 -12.67 -14.67 -1.27
N MET A 100 -12.16 -15.65 -2.00
CA MET A 100 -12.48 -15.81 -3.41
C MET A 100 -13.97 -16.09 -3.60
N VAL A 101 -14.53 -16.95 -2.74
CA VAL A 101 -15.97 -17.23 -2.80
C VAL A 101 -16.76 -15.95 -2.57
N HIS A 102 -16.37 -15.17 -1.58
CA HIS A 102 -17.04 -13.93 -1.28
C HIS A 102 -17.00 -12.96 -2.47
N LEU A 103 -15.82 -12.86 -3.10
CA LEU A 103 -15.68 -11.98 -4.24
C LEU A 103 -16.55 -12.41 -5.42
N LEU A 104 -16.72 -13.72 -5.58
CA LEU A 104 -17.61 -14.23 -6.62
C LEU A 104 -19.07 -13.91 -6.32
N GLU A 105 -19.48 -14.11 -5.07
CA GLU A 105 -20.86 -13.88 -4.68
C GLU A 105 -21.25 -12.40 -4.77
N GLU A 106 -20.31 -11.52 -4.51
CA GLU A 106 -20.54 -10.08 -4.58
C GLU A 106 -20.23 -9.52 -5.97
N GLU A 107 -20.01 -10.40 -6.93
CA GLU A 107 -19.82 -10.02 -8.33
C GLU A 107 -18.61 -9.10 -8.56
N HIS A 108 -17.58 -9.25 -7.74
CA HIS A 108 -16.32 -8.54 -7.93
C HIS A 108 -15.40 -9.24 -8.94
N LEU A 109 -15.72 -10.47 -9.32
CA LEU A 109 -14.95 -11.23 -10.26
C LEU A 109 -15.79 -11.58 -11.48
N THR A 110 -15.21 -11.42 -12.65
CA THR A 110 -15.87 -11.78 -13.91
C THR A 110 -15.26 -13.08 -14.45
N ALA A 111 -15.93 -13.66 -15.47
CA ALA A 111 -15.39 -14.83 -16.13
C ALA A 111 -14.00 -14.55 -16.72
N LYS A 112 -13.81 -13.33 -17.23
CA LYS A 112 -12.51 -12.94 -17.76
C LYS A 112 -11.46 -12.88 -16.67
N ASP A 113 -11.81 -12.34 -15.50
CA ASP A 113 -10.90 -12.29 -14.37
C ASP A 113 -10.45 -13.70 -13.98
N LEU A 114 -11.39 -14.64 -13.93
CA LEU A 114 -11.08 -16.01 -13.56
C LEU A 114 -10.17 -16.68 -14.58
N ASP A 115 -10.41 -16.40 -15.86
CA ASP A 115 -9.57 -16.94 -16.91
C ASP A 115 -8.14 -16.39 -16.82
N ASP A 116 -8.01 -15.09 -16.58
CA ASP A 116 -6.71 -14.46 -16.43
C ASP A 116 -5.97 -15.04 -15.23
N LEU A 117 -6.68 -15.26 -14.13
CA LEU A 117 -6.08 -15.86 -12.94
C LEU A 117 -5.61 -17.28 -13.21
N ARG A 118 -6.41 -18.06 -13.93
CA ARG A 118 -6.02 -19.42 -14.26
C ARG A 118 -4.74 -19.45 -15.10
N LYS A 119 -4.62 -18.54 -16.04
CA LYS A 119 -3.42 -18.43 -16.86
C LYS A 119 -2.21 -18.06 -16.02
N SER A 120 -2.40 -17.18 -15.05
CA SER A 120 -1.32 -16.77 -14.16
C SER A 120 -0.83 -17.94 -13.32
N ILE A 121 -1.76 -18.74 -12.80
CA ILE A 121 -1.41 -19.92 -12.02
C ILE A 121 -0.63 -20.90 -12.86
N LYS A 122 -1.06 -21.10 -14.10
CA LYS A 122 -0.38 -22.01 -15.02
C LYS A 122 1.05 -21.58 -15.29
N ARG A 123 1.25 -20.29 -15.55
CA ARG A 123 2.59 -19.77 -15.79
C ARG A 123 3.47 -19.92 -14.58
N LYS A 124 2.93 -19.68 -13.39
CA LYS A 124 3.67 -19.81 -12.17
C LYS A 124 4.12 -21.24 -11.93
N SER A 125 3.23 -22.20 -12.19
CA SER A 125 3.55 -23.61 -12.06
C SER A 125 4.65 -24.04 -13.01
N SER A 126 4.62 -23.49 -14.23
CA SER A 126 5.63 -23.82 -15.24
C SER A 126 6.99 -23.26 -14.90
N SER A 127 7.02 -22.16 -14.16
CA SER A 127 8.28 -21.48 -13.83
C SER A 127 9.04 -22.11 -12.68
N SER A 128 8.37 -22.90 -11.88
CA SER A 128 9.01 -23.45 -10.66
C SER A 128 9.71 -24.77 -10.83
#